data_2c28d20148fb78f0f6e8e09aae937f39
#
_entry.id   2c28d20148fb78f0f6e8e09aae937f39
#
_cell.length_a   1.000
_cell.length_b   1.000
_cell.length_c   1.000
_cell.angle_alpha   90.00
_cell.angle_beta   90.00
_cell.angle_gamma   90.00
#
_symmetry.space_group_name_H-M   'P 1'
#
loop_
_entity.id
_entity.type
_entity.pdbx_description
1 polymer ?
#
loop_
_entity_poly.entity_id
_entity_poly.type
_entity_poly.pdbx_seq_one_letter_code
_entity_poly.pdbx_strand_id
1 'polypeptide(L)'
;MTRNSKTDWGWLAKVFHWAGAAIILILLVHGWWMTHMTPRPERLANYAWHSALGYDLFVILILRLLWRWLNPVPELPVGLQRWEHVGARLSHAGLYVLMFIVSLTGWMVATTFRVPMTKDLLGIDVPPLITTVDRSVRQWIEESHMVLAYVLAAVVLIHVVAALRHHVVKRNNVLRRMLWSGRAKAN
;
A
#
# COMPACT_ATOMS: atom_id res chain seq x y z
N MET A 1 18.24 -13.72 8.19
CA MET A 1 18.46 -13.91 6.73
C MET A 1 17.89 -12.71 5.98
N THR A 2 18.65 -12.10 5.07
CA THR A 2 18.20 -10.95 4.26
C THR A 2 17.23 -11.37 3.16
N ARG A 3 17.54 -12.46 2.47
CA ARG A 3 16.73 -13.03 1.39
C ARG A 3 15.63 -13.94 1.91
N ASN A 4 14.57 -14.08 1.10
CA ASN A 4 13.52 -15.06 1.35
C ASN A 4 14.05 -16.48 1.17
N SER A 5 13.47 -17.43 1.91
CA SER A 5 13.62 -18.88 1.69
C SER A 5 12.31 -19.46 1.15
N LYS A 6 12.27 -20.77 0.89
CA LYS A 6 11.02 -21.45 0.52
C LYS A 6 10.00 -21.47 1.67
N THR A 7 10.45 -21.31 2.90
CA THR A 7 9.60 -21.43 4.10
C THR A 7 9.36 -20.11 4.82
N ASP A 8 10.27 -19.13 4.72
CA ASP A 8 10.21 -17.89 5.50
C ASP A 8 10.56 -16.64 4.68
N TRP A 9 9.95 -15.52 5.08
CA TRP A 9 10.26 -14.20 4.54
C TRP A 9 11.57 -13.67 5.11
N GLY A 10 12.43 -13.14 4.26
CA GLY A 10 13.62 -12.40 4.66
C GLY A 10 13.25 -11.08 5.37
N TRP A 11 14.17 -10.54 6.17
CA TRP A 11 13.91 -9.33 6.93
C TRP A 11 13.58 -8.13 6.03
N LEU A 12 14.20 -8.03 4.87
CA LEU A 12 13.95 -6.92 3.95
C LEU A 12 12.53 -6.96 3.36
N ALA A 13 12.02 -8.17 3.05
CA ALA A 13 10.63 -8.33 2.64
C ALA A 13 9.63 -7.91 3.74
N LYS A 14 9.98 -8.18 5.00
CA LYS A 14 9.19 -7.76 6.18
C LYS A 14 9.24 -6.24 6.36
N VAL A 15 10.41 -5.61 6.21
CA VAL A 15 10.56 -4.14 6.26
C VAL A 15 9.69 -3.48 5.21
N PHE A 16 9.79 -3.87 3.94
CA PHE A 16 8.95 -3.31 2.89
C PHE A 16 7.45 -3.54 3.14
N HIS A 17 7.09 -4.70 3.70
CA HIS A 17 5.70 -4.98 4.03
C HIS A 17 5.18 -4.03 5.12
N TRP A 18 5.87 -3.94 6.24
CA TRP A 18 5.39 -3.18 7.39
C TRP A 18 5.51 -1.68 7.19
N ALA A 19 6.57 -1.20 6.52
CA ALA A 19 6.68 0.20 6.12
C ALA A 19 5.54 0.60 5.16
N GLY A 20 5.31 -0.19 4.11
CA GLY A 20 4.20 0.05 3.19
C GLY A 20 2.84 -0.02 3.88
N ALA A 21 2.62 -1.00 4.77
CA ALA A 21 1.37 -1.13 5.52
C ALA A 21 1.12 0.09 6.44
N ALA A 22 2.14 0.56 7.16
CA ALA A 22 2.03 1.74 8.01
C ALA A 22 1.69 2.98 7.17
N ILE A 23 2.41 3.22 6.08
CA ILE A 23 2.17 4.37 5.21
C ILE A 23 0.78 4.33 4.59
N ILE A 24 0.30 3.17 4.12
CA ILE A 24 -1.05 3.03 3.57
C ILE A 24 -2.12 3.38 4.61
N LEU A 25 -2.00 2.85 5.83
CA LEU A 25 -2.95 3.14 6.89
C LEU A 25 -2.97 4.63 7.23
N ILE A 26 -1.80 5.25 7.32
CA ILE A 26 -1.69 6.69 7.55
C ILE A 26 -2.36 7.47 6.41
N LEU A 27 -2.06 7.13 5.15
CA LEU A 27 -2.63 7.80 3.98
C LEU A 27 -4.15 7.65 3.88
N LEU A 28 -4.70 6.47 4.15
CA LEU A 28 -6.14 6.23 4.13
C LEU A 28 -6.86 7.06 5.21
N VAL A 29 -6.36 7.03 6.44
CA VAL A 29 -6.93 7.80 7.56
C VAL A 29 -6.77 9.30 7.31
N HIS A 30 -5.57 9.75 6.93
CA HIS A 30 -5.30 11.16 6.66
C HIS A 30 -6.08 11.68 5.45
N GLY A 31 -6.20 10.89 4.38
CA GLY A 31 -6.98 11.24 3.20
C GLY A 31 -8.46 11.47 3.52
N TRP A 32 -9.05 10.58 4.32
CA TRP A 32 -10.41 10.78 4.82
C TRP A 32 -10.53 12.03 5.71
N TRP A 33 -9.60 12.18 6.66
CA TRP A 33 -9.62 13.31 7.60
C TRP A 33 -9.45 14.65 6.89
N MET A 34 -8.50 14.79 5.96
CA MET A 34 -8.26 16.06 5.27
C MET A 34 -9.42 16.52 4.39
N THR A 35 -10.21 15.58 3.86
CA THR A 35 -11.35 15.91 3.01
C THR A 35 -12.61 16.27 3.80
N HIS A 36 -12.81 15.68 4.99
CA HIS A 36 -14.05 15.82 5.77
C HIS A 36 -13.90 16.77 6.96
N MET A 37 -12.74 16.79 7.62
CA MET A 37 -12.55 17.45 8.91
C MET A 37 -11.68 18.70 8.86
N THR A 38 -10.85 18.87 7.80
CA THR A 38 -9.90 19.99 7.75
C THR A 38 -10.56 21.27 7.24
N PRO A 39 -10.41 22.41 7.94
CA PRO A 39 -10.83 23.72 7.43
C PRO A 39 -10.14 24.08 6.12
N ARG A 40 -10.82 24.87 5.26
CA ARG A 40 -10.29 25.23 3.93
C ARG A 40 -8.88 25.83 3.92
N PRO A 41 -8.50 26.77 4.84
CA PRO A 41 -7.18 27.36 4.81
C PRO A 41 -6.04 26.35 4.99
N GLU A 42 -6.27 25.28 5.76
CA GLU A 42 -5.25 24.29 6.12
C GLU A 42 -5.17 23.13 5.13
N ARG A 43 -6.17 22.99 4.23
CA ARG A 43 -6.24 21.86 3.28
C ARG A 43 -5.04 21.77 2.36
N LEU A 44 -4.50 22.91 1.92
CA LEU A 44 -3.37 22.91 0.99
C LEU A 44 -2.13 22.24 1.59
N ALA A 45 -1.81 22.56 2.86
CA ALA A 45 -0.69 21.92 3.56
C ALA A 45 -0.92 20.42 3.76
N ASN A 46 -2.15 20.02 4.08
CA ASN A 46 -2.52 18.60 4.24
C ASN A 46 -2.44 17.84 2.92
N TYR A 47 -2.86 18.44 1.81
CA TYR A 47 -2.71 17.85 0.48
C TYR A 47 -1.25 17.68 0.10
N ALA A 48 -0.39 18.68 0.37
CA ALA A 48 1.05 18.60 0.11
C ALA A 48 1.70 17.46 0.90
N TRP A 49 1.37 17.34 2.19
CA TRP A 49 1.89 16.25 3.02
C TRP A 49 1.40 14.88 2.57
N HIS A 50 0.10 14.74 2.24
CA HIS A 50 -0.48 13.50 1.72
C HIS A 50 0.18 13.09 0.40
N SER A 51 0.39 14.03 -0.51
CA SER A 51 1.04 13.76 -1.79
C SER A 51 2.50 13.35 -1.61
N ALA A 52 3.25 14.04 -0.74
CA ALA A 52 4.63 13.71 -0.44
C ALA A 52 4.77 12.28 0.07
N LEU A 53 3.97 11.90 1.08
CA LEU A 53 3.96 10.53 1.61
C LEU A 53 3.47 9.50 0.57
N GLY A 54 2.57 9.91 -0.33
CA GLY A 54 2.09 9.09 -1.44
C GLY A 54 3.18 8.75 -2.45
N TYR A 55 4.09 9.70 -2.73
CA TYR A 55 5.27 9.45 -3.58
C TYR A 55 6.23 8.45 -2.93
N ASP A 56 6.49 8.61 -1.63
CA ASP A 56 7.33 7.65 -0.89
C ASP A 56 6.73 6.25 -0.88
N LEU A 57 5.40 6.15 -0.72
CA LEU A 57 4.69 4.87 -0.85
C LEU A 57 4.89 4.23 -2.22
N PHE A 58 4.80 5.04 -3.30
CA PHE A 58 5.00 4.54 -4.66
C PHE A 58 6.41 3.98 -4.86
N VAL A 59 7.43 4.67 -4.36
CA VAL A 59 8.83 4.18 -4.39
C VAL A 59 8.96 2.88 -3.62
N ILE A 60 8.43 2.79 -2.39
CA ILE A 60 8.46 1.57 -1.56
C ILE A 60 7.75 0.42 -2.28
N LEU A 61 6.62 0.69 -2.95
CA LEU A 61 5.88 -0.30 -3.73
C LEU A 61 6.73 -0.88 -4.86
N ILE A 62 7.40 -0.02 -5.63
CA ILE A 62 8.28 -0.45 -6.72
C ILE A 62 9.44 -1.30 -6.19
N LEU A 63 10.11 -0.83 -5.13
CA LEU A 63 11.20 -1.57 -4.50
C LEU A 63 10.73 -2.94 -3.98
N ARG A 64 9.52 -3.00 -3.39
CA ARG A 64 8.91 -4.24 -2.92
C ARG A 64 8.57 -5.20 -4.06
N LEU A 65 8.07 -4.71 -5.19
CA LEU A 65 7.79 -5.51 -6.37
C LEU A 65 9.06 -6.06 -6.98
N LEU A 66 10.10 -5.24 -7.13
CA LEU A 66 11.43 -5.66 -7.59
C LEU A 66 12.01 -6.72 -6.66
N TRP A 67 11.96 -6.50 -5.33
CA TRP A 67 12.43 -7.48 -4.35
C TRP A 67 11.69 -8.81 -4.47
N ARG A 68 10.37 -8.76 -4.62
CA ARG A 68 9.52 -9.95 -4.79
C ARG A 68 9.85 -10.71 -6.07
N TRP A 69 10.20 -10.01 -7.14
CA TRP A 69 10.59 -10.63 -8.42
C TRP A 69 11.97 -11.30 -8.33
N LEU A 70 12.90 -10.70 -7.60
CA LEU A 70 14.27 -11.18 -7.45
C LEU A 70 14.44 -12.24 -6.34
N ASN A 71 13.38 -12.55 -5.59
CA ASN A 71 13.43 -13.48 -4.47
C ASN A 71 12.27 -14.48 -4.50
N PRO A 72 12.48 -15.73 -4.05
CA PRO A 72 11.41 -16.72 -3.98
C PRO A 72 10.29 -16.24 -3.06
N VAL A 73 9.06 -16.58 -3.41
CA VAL A 73 7.90 -16.38 -2.54
C VAL A 73 7.73 -17.63 -1.69
N PRO A 74 7.76 -17.52 -0.34
CA PRO A 74 7.56 -18.66 0.53
C PRO A 74 6.24 -19.37 0.27
N GLU A 75 6.27 -20.68 0.33
CA GLU A 75 5.09 -21.53 0.15
C GLU A 75 4.08 -21.25 1.26
N LEU A 76 2.79 -21.33 0.92
CA LEU A 76 1.75 -21.21 1.92
C LEU A 76 1.77 -22.43 2.86
N PRO A 77 1.33 -22.28 4.14
CA PRO A 77 1.31 -23.40 5.07
C PRO A 77 0.52 -24.59 4.56
N VAL A 78 0.96 -25.79 4.92
CA VAL A 78 0.23 -27.03 4.66
C VAL A 78 -1.12 -27.01 5.39
N GLY A 79 -2.16 -27.62 4.79
CA GLY A 79 -3.50 -27.71 5.40
C GLY A 79 -4.44 -26.55 5.09
N LEU A 80 -4.04 -25.61 4.22
CA LEU A 80 -4.96 -24.60 3.70
C LEU A 80 -5.90 -25.21 2.65
N GLN A 81 -7.16 -24.80 2.65
CA GLN A 81 -8.13 -25.18 1.62
C GLN A 81 -7.82 -24.47 0.28
N ARG A 82 -8.27 -25.05 -0.84
CA ARG A 82 -8.01 -24.48 -2.17
C ARG A 82 -8.46 -23.02 -2.30
N TRP A 83 -9.65 -22.69 -1.78
CA TRP A 83 -10.17 -21.33 -1.81
C TRP A 83 -9.33 -20.34 -0.99
N GLU A 84 -8.69 -20.78 0.12
CA GLU A 84 -7.79 -19.94 0.91
C GLU A 84 -6.50 -19.61 0.13
N HIS A 85 -5.98 -20.58 -0.64
CA HIS A 85 -4.84 -20.35 -1.55
C HIS A 85 -5.18 -19.34 -2.66
N VAL A 86 -6.36 -19.51 -3.29
CA VAL A 86 -6.82 -18.60 -4.35
C VAL A 86 -7.10 -17.22 -3.77
N GLY A 87 -7.81 -17.14 -2.66
CA GLY A 87 -8.11 -15.90 -1.97
C GLY A 87 -6.85 -15.12 -1.56
N ALA A 88 -5.83 -15.79 -1.03
CA ALA A 88 -4.56 -15.16 -0.69
C ALA A 88 -3.84 -14.60 -1.93
N ARG A 89 -3.82 -15.33 -3.04
CA ARG A 89 -3.21 -14.86 -4.29
C ARG A 89 -3.94 -13.67 -4.88
N LEU A 90 -5.28 -13.75 -4.95
CA LEU A 90 -6.12 -12.66 -5.47
C LEU A 90 -6.02 -11.41 -4.58
N SER A 91 -6.06 -11.57 -3.26
CA SER A 91 -5.91 -10.46 -2.32
C SER A 91 -4.56 -9.76 -2.50
N HIS A 92 -3.47 -10.51 -2.56
CA HIS A 92 -2.14 -9.91 -2.77
C HIS A 92 -2.02 -9.24 -4.15
N ALA A 93 -2.49 -9.89 -5.22
CA ALA A 93 -2.47 -9.30 -6.56
C ALA A 93 -3.32 -8.03 -6.61
N GLY A 94 -4.53 -8.08 -6.06
CA GLY A 94 -5.44 -6.93 -5.96
C GLY A 94 -4.83 -5.77 -5.18
N LEU A 95 -4.19 -6.04 -4.03
CA LEU A 95 -3.49 -5.02 -3.25
C LEU A 95 -2.36 -4.36 -4.05
N TYR A 96 -1.52 -5.12 -4.76
CA TYR A 96 -0.46 -4.53 -5.60
C TYR A 96 -1.02 -3.65 -6.71
N VAL A 97 -2.05 -4.13 -7.42
CA VAL A 97 -2.69 -3.39 -8.52
C VAL A 97 -3.36 -2.12 -7.99
N LEU A 98 -4.14 -2.24 -6.91
CA LEU A 98 -4.84 -1.08 -6.33
C LEU A 98 -3.84 -0.05 -5.78
N MET A 99 -2.82 -0.48 -5.04
CA MET A 99 -1.79 0.43 -4.54
C MET A 99 -1.10 1.19 -5.67
N PHE A 100 -0.76 0.49 -6.77
CA PHE A 100 -0.14 1.11 -7.93
C PHE A 100 -1.06 2.15 -8.58
N ILE A 101 -2.32 1.80 -8.84
CA ILE A 101 -3.28 2.70 -9.51
C ILE A 101 -3.65 3.87 -8.60
N VAL A 102 -3.87 3.64 -7.30
CA VAL A 102 -4.17 4.71 -6.32
C VAL A 102 -3.00 5.68 -6.22
N SER A 103 -1.76 5.20 -6.09
CA SER A 103 -0.59 6.07 -6.05
C SER A 103 -0.41 6.87 -7.34
N LEU A 104 -0.63 6.24 -8.50
CA LEU A 104 -0.54 6.88 -9.81
C LEU A 104 -1.61 7.97 -9.99
N THR A 105 -2.86 7.68 -9.65
CA THR A 105 -3.95 8.67 -9.73
C THR A 105 -3.74 9.81 -8.73
N GLY A 106 -3.25 9.53 -7.52
CA GLY A 106 -2.87 10.56 -6.54
C GLY A 106 -1.74 11.47 -7.04
N TRP A 107 -0.75 10.89 -7.73
CA TRP A 107 0.32 11.66 -8.38
C TRP A 107 -0.25 12.58 -9.47
N MET A 108 -1.16 12.07 -10.31
CA MET A 108 -1.84 12.89 -11.31
C MET A 108 -2.63 14.03 -10.66
N VAL A 109 -3.40 13.76 -9.59
CA VAL A 109 -4.12 14.80 -8.83
C VAL A 109 -3.16 15.86 -8.32
N ALA A 110 -2.06 15.47 -7.66
CA ALA A 110 -1.10 16.38 -7.04
C ALA A 110 -0.48 17.36 -8.04
N THR A 111 -0.26 16.93 -9.28
CA THR A 111 0.35 17.75 -10.33
C THR A 111 -0.65 18.66 -11.07
N THR A 112 -1.96 18.47 -10.89
CA THR A 112 -3.01 19.30 -11.51
C THR A 112 -3.45 20.49 -10.66
N PHE A 113 -2.91 20.70 -9.45
CA PHE A 113 -3.20 21.87 -8.64
C PHE A 113 -2.56 23.14 -9.23
N ARG A 114 -3.12 24.33 -8.90
CA ARG A 114 -2.54 25.64 -9.28
C ARG A 114 -1.11 25.81 -8.77
N VAL A 115 -0.82 25.29 -7.57
CA VAL A 115 0.51 25.15 -7.01
C VAL A 115 0.78 23.65 -6.98
N PRO A 116 1.50 23.10 -7.96
CA PRO A 116 1.78 21.68 -8.03
C PRO A 116 2.53 21.19 -6.80
N MET A 117 2.10 20.04 -6.29
CA MET A 117 2.74 19.38 -5.14
C MET A 117 3.73 18.37 -5.67
N THR A 118 4.96 18.81 -5.89
CA THR A 118 6.01 18.07 -6.59
C THR A 118 7.19 17.68 -5.71
N LYS A 119 6.99 17.60 -4.39
CA LYS A 119 8.05 17.18 -3.46
C LYS A 119 7.62 15.98 -2.66
N ASP A 120 8.55 15.02 -2.46
CA ASP A 120 8.41 13.96 -1.48
C ASP A 120 8.69 14.47 -0.05
N LEU A 121 8.65 13.58 0.95
CA LEU A 121 8.94 13.96 2.34
C LEU A 121 10.41 14.38 2.59
N LEU A 122 11.33 13.96 1.73
CA LEU A 122 12.75 14.34 1.81
C LEU A 122 13.03 15.66 1.09
N GLY A 123 12.01 16.25 0.44
CA GLY A 123 12.14 17.48 -0.35
C GLY A 123 12.70 17.27 -1.77
N ILE A 124 12.77 16.02 -2.23
CA ILE A 124 13.19 15.68 -3.59
C ILE A 124 12.09 16.05 -4.58
N ASP A 125 12.48 16.69 -5.68
CA ASP A 125 11.53 17.09 -6.70
C ASP A 125 11.00 15.88 -7.48
N VAL A 126 9.68 15.74 -7.51
CA VAL A 126 8.96 14.70 -8.23
C VAL A 126 8.41 15.30 -9.53
N PRO A 127 8.75 14.77 -10.72
CA PRO A 127 8.30 15.33 -11.98
C PRO A 127 6.78 15.26 -12.12
N PRO A 128 6.12 16.27 -12.72
CA PRO A 128 4.69 16.22 -12.94
C PRO A 128 4.36 15.16 -14.01
N LEU A 129 3.33 14.36 -13.77
CA LEU A 129 2.80 13.42 -14.78
C LEU A 129 1.91 14.12 -15.79
N ILE A 130 1.18 15.14 -15.35
CA ILE A 130 0.27 15.93 -16.17
C ILE A 130 0.45 17.39 -15.76
N THR A 131 0.60 18.29 -16.74
CA THR A 131 0.83 19.72 -16.46
C THR A 131 -0.40 20.58 -16.65
N THR A 132 -1.27 20.19 -17.59
CA THR A 132 -2.51 20.93 -17.90
C THR A 132 -3.62 19.96 -18.22
N VAL A 133 -4.76 20.16 -17.57
CA VAL A 133 -5.99 19.40 -17.86
C VAL A 133 -7.20 20.32 -17.70
N ASP A 134 -8.26 20.02 -18.45
CA ASP A 134 -9.54 20.65 -18.27
C ASP A 134 -10.12 20.35 -16.87
N ARG A 135 -10.98 21.24 -16.39
CA ARG A 135 -11.61 21.08 -15.07
C ARG A 135 -12.37 19.76 -14.93
N SER A 136 -13.06 19.33 -15.98
CA SER A 136 -13.79 18.07 -16.01
C SER A 136 -12.86 16.87 -15.87
N VAL A 137 -11.76 16.85 -16.61
CA VAL A 137 -10.75 15.76 -16.53
C VAL A 137 -10.13 15.70 -15.16
N ARG A 138 -9.77 16.86 -14.57
CA ARG A 138 -9.25 16.93 -13.22
C ARG A 138 -10.24 16.33 -12.22
N GLN A 139 -11.51 16.70 -12.28
CA GLN A 139 -12.55 16.18 -11.40
C GLN A 139 -12.67 14.66 -11.51
N TRP A 140 -12.64 14.12 -12.73
CA TRP A 140 -12.63 12.68 -12.98
C TRP A 140 -11.45 11.97 -12.32
N ILE A 141 -10.24 12.54 -12.36
CA ILE A 141 -9.06 11.97 -11.74
C ILE A 141 -9.20 11.99 -10.21
N GLU A 142 -9.65 13.11 -9.63
CA GLU A 142 -9.89 13.27 -8.18
C GLU A 142 -10.93 12.25 -7.67
N GLU A 143 -12.06 12.13 -8.35
CA GLU A 143 -13.12 11.17 -7.99
C GLU A 143 -12.63 9.72 -8.13
N SER A 144 -11.90 9.41 -9.21
CA SER A 144 -11.32 8.08 -9.40
C SER A 144 -10.34 7.72 -8.30
N HIS A 145 -9.44 8.64 -7.91
CA HIS A 145 -8.51 8.45 -6.80
C HIS A 145 -9.26 8.16 -5.49
N MET A 146 -10.28 8.92 -5.19
CA MET A 146 -11.10 8.76 -3.98
C MET A 146 -11.81 7.40 -3.95
N VAL A 147 -12.49 7.02 -5.05
CA VAL A 147 -13.19 5.74 -5.14
C VAL A 147 -12.22 4.57 -5.00
N LEU A 148 -11.09 4.61 -5.71
CA LEU A 148 -10.06 3.58 -5.65
C LEU A 148 -9.42 3.48 -4.26
N ALA A 149 -9.26 4.60 -3.54
CA ALA A 149 -8.78 4.59 -2.16
C ALA A 149 -9.77 3.89 -1.21
N TYR A 150 -11.09 4.09 -1.36
CA TYR A 150 -12.08 3.35 -0.58
C TYR A 150 -12.08 1.86 -0.91
N VAL A 151 -11.94 1.49 -2.20
CA VAL A 151 -11.80 0.08 -2.60
C VAL A 151 -10.53 -0.52 -1.98
N LEU A 152 -9.41 0.21 -2.03
CA LEU A 152 -8.16 -0.22 -1.38
C LEU A 152 -8.35 -0.41 0.12
N ALA A 153 -9.04 0.51 0.82
CA ALA A 153 -9.33 0.40 2.25
C ALA A 153 -10.13 -0.88 2.57
N ALA A 154 -11.15 -1.20 1.77
CA ALA A 154 -11.93 -2.43 1.92
C ALA A 154 -11.07 -3.68 1.72
N VAL A 155 -10.22 -3.71 0.70
CA VAL A 155 -9.34 -4.86 0.44
C VAL A 155 -8.26 -5.00 1.52
N VAL A 156 -7.71 -3.89 2.03
CA VAL A 156 -6.78 -3.90 3.18
C VAL A 156 -7.47 -4.47 4.43
N LEU A 157 -8.71 -4.06 4.71
CA LEU A 157 -9.48 -4.58 5.84
C LEU A 157 -9.69 -6.10 5.71
N ILE A 158 -10.11 -6.57 4.54
CA ILE A 158 -10.29 -8.01 4.27
C ILE A 158 -8.96 -8.76 4.47
N HIS A 159 -7.85 -8.20 3.96
CA HIS A 159 -6.52 -8.79 4.12
C HIS A 159 -6.10 -8.91 5.59
N VAL A 160 -6.31 -7.87 6.38
CA VAL A 160 -5.99 -7.87 7.82
C VAL A 160 -6.88 -8.87 8.56
N VAL A 161 -8.18 -8.87 8.32
CA VAL A 161 -9.13 -9.82 8.95
C VAL A 161 -8.77 -11.26 8.60
N ALA A 162 -8.41 -11.54 7.34
CA ALA A 162 -7.96 -12.87 6.93
C ALA A 162 -6.67 -13.29 7.65
N ALA A 163 -5.68 -12.40 7.76
CA ALA A 163 -4.44 -12.67 8.47
C ALA A 163 -4.68 -12.94 9.97
N LEU A 164 -5.55 -12.16 10.61
CA LEU A 164 -5.94 -12.36 12.01
C LEU A 164 -6.70 -13.66 12.21
N ARG A 165 -7.64 -14.00 11.30
CA ARG A 165 -8.35 -15.28 11.33
C ARG A 165 -7.38 -16.46 11.26
N HIS A 166 -6.37 -16.39 10.37
CA HIS A 166 -5.34 -17.42 10.29
C HIS A 166 -4.51 -17.52 11.58
N HIS A 167 -4.25 -16.39 12.24
CA HIS A 167 -3.48 -16.38 13.48
C HIS A 167 -4.27 -16.88 14.70
N VAL A 168 -5.50 -16.37 14.90
CA VAL A 168 -6.30 -16.60 16.10
C VAL A 168 -7.11 -17.90 16.00
N VAL A 169 -7.82 -18.09 14.88
CA VAL A 169 -8.76 -19.21 14.71
C VAL A 169 -8.06 -20.46 14.18
N LYS A 170 -7.33 -20.31 13.07
CA LYS A 170 -6.60 -21.43 12.42
C LYS A 170 -5.30 -21.77 13.14
N ARG A 171 -4.79 -20.87 13.99
CA ARG A 171 -3.55 -21.02 14.77
C ARG A 171 -2.32 -21.44 13.94
N ASN A 172 -2.31 -21.05 12.65
CA ASN A 172 -1.20 -21.32 11.76
C ASN A 172 -0.15 -20.20 11.79
N ASN A 173 0.94 -20.37 11.06
CA ASN A 173 2.11 -19.49 11.11
C ASN A 173 2.11 -18.36 10.06
N VAL A 174 1.00 -18.15 9.30
CA VAL A 174 0.94 -17.14 8.21
C VAL A 174 1.38 -15.76 8.70
N LEU A 175 0.73 -15.25 9.75
CA LEU A 175 1.08 -13.95 10.33
C LEU A 175 2.45 -13.97 11.01
N ARG A 176 2.75 -15.04 11.76
CA ARG A 176 4.04 -15.17 12.48
C ARG A 176 5.25 -15.09 11.57
N ARG A 177 5.15 -15.63 10.34
CA ARG A 177 6.22 -15.56 9.32
C ARG A 177 6.49 -14.13 8.83
N MET A 178 5.55 -13.19 9.03
CA MET A 178 5.71 -11.77 8.74
C MET A 178 6.20 -10.95 9.96
N LEU A 179 6.19 -11.53 11.17
CA LEU A 179 6.73 -10.90 12.37
C LEU A 179 8.23 -11.23 12.54
N TRP A 180 8.95 -10.37 13.28
CA TRP A 180 10.40 -10.55 13.52
C TRP A 180 10.73 -11.71 14.46
N SER A 181 9.81 -12.04 15.37
CA SER A 181 9.95 -13.15 16.34
C SER A 181 9.63 -14.55 15.79
N GLY A 182 9.25 -14.64 14.50
CA GLY A 182 8.69 -15.85 13.93
C GLY A 182 9.70 -16.72 13.20
N ARG A 183 10.80 -17.16 13.84
CA ARG A 183 11.45 -18.40 13.37
C ARG A 183 10.48 -19.54 13.63
N ALA A 184 9.91 -20.12 12.55
CA ALA A 184 9.20 -21.38 12.69
C ALA A 184 10.16 -22.38 13.35
N LYS A 185 9.84 -22.83 14.57
CA LYS A 185 10.45 -24.05 15.08
C LYS A 185 10.06 -25.13 14.06
N ALA A 186 11.06 -25.67 13.37
CA ALA A 186 10.87 -26.90 12.64
C ALA A 186 10.51 -27.97 13.69
N ASN A 187 9.27 -28.42 13.65
CA ASN A 187 8.88 -29.71 14.22
C ASN A 187 8.97 -30.74 13.11
#